data_32f27e7f8c603e1dea24524903b7ff6c
#
_entry.id   32f27e7f8c603e1dea24524903b7ff6c
#
_cell.length_a   1.000
_cell.length_b   1.000
_cell.length_c   1.000
_cell.angle_alpha   90.00
_cell.angle_beta   90.00
_cell.angle_gamma   90.00
#
_symmetry.space_group_name_H-M   'P 1'
#
loop_
_entity.id
_entity.type
_entity.pdbx_description
1 polymer ?
#
loop_
_entity_poly.entity_id
_entity_poly.type
_entity_poly.pdbx_seq_one_letter_code
_entity_poly.pdbx_strand_id
1 'polypeptide(L)'
;MLKALKRWRVYLGLSGYPTPNDRSPLLPKQIGKGSMSSTRAIRKIVQACFDEAIQQLNNQGLHDEAEILRSATVHWLRHTGISDDVKIRPREHVRDDAGHSSSSITDQYIDVELRERASSAKKKTILPEE
;
A
#
# COMPACT_ATOMS: atom_id res chain seq x y z
N MET A 1 -7.45 -5.13 5.35
CA MET A 1 -6.27 -5.01 6.23
C MET A 1 -6.37 -5.88 7.48
N LEU A 2 -7.37 -5.78 8.34
CA LEU A 2 -7.48 -6.54 9.60
C LEU A 2 -7.39 -8.07 9.44
N LYS A 3 -7.98 -8.65 8.38
CA LYS A 3 -7.89 -10.10 8.10
C LYS A 3 -6.46 -10.55 7.86
N ALA A 4 -5.65 -9.76 7.16
CA ALA A 4 -4.24 -10.08 6.89
C ALA A 4 -3.41 -10.01 8.18
N LEU A 5 -3.62 -9.00 9.01
CA LEU A 5 -2.97 -8.87 10.32
C LEU A 5 -3.33 -10.03 11.24
N LYS A 6 -4.60 -10.44 11.27
CA LYS A 6 -5.03 -11.62 12.04
C LYS A 6 -4.29 -12.87 11.59
N ARG A 7 -4.23 -13.13 10.27
CA ARG A 7 -3.51 -14.30 9.72
C ARG A 7 -2.02 -14.25 10.07
N TRP A 8 -1.40 -13.09 9.97
CA TRP A 8 0.00 -12.90 10.33
C TRP A 8 0.26 -13.21 11.81
N ARG A 9 -0.57 -12.70 12.72
CA ARG A 9 -0.44 -12.99 14.15
C ARG A 9 -0.57 -14.47 14.46
N VAL A 10 -1.56 -15.13 13.86
CA VAL A 10 -1.75 -16.58 14.03
C VAL A 10 -0.53 -17.37 13.50
N TYR A 11 0.03 -16.95 12.36
CA TYR A 11 1.27 -17.54 11.84
C TYR A 11 2.45 -17.40 12.82
N LEU A 12 2.51 -16.31 13.57
CA LEU A 12 3.50 -16.10 14.63
C LEU A 12 3.20 -16.85 15.93
N GLY A 13 2.15 -17.68 15.99
CA GLY A 13 1.73 -18.37 17.21
C GLY A 13 1.05 -17.49 18.24
N LEU A 14 0.61 -16.28 17.85
CA LEU A 14 -0.08 -15.32 18.72
C LEU A 14 -1.60 -15.41 18.53
N SER A 15 -2.36 -14.84 19.49
CA SER A 15 -3.80 -14.68 19.29
C SER A 15 -4.08 -13.79 18.10
N GLY A 16 -5.15 -14.07 17.36
CA GLY A 16 -5.49 -13.32 16.12
C GLY A 16 -5.75 -11.84 16.37
N TYR A 17 -6.16 -11.46 17.59
CA TYR A 17 -6.34 -10.09 18.02
C TYR A 17 -5.45 -9.80 19.23
N PRO A 18 -4.80 -8.62 19.29
CA PRO A 18 -4.01 -8.23 20.45
C PRO A 18 -4.92 -7.95 21.65
N THR A 19 -4.46 -8.28 22.84
CA THR A 19 -5.06 -7.83 24.09
C THR A 19 -4.52 -6.44 24.45
N PRO A 20 -5.19 -5.67 25.35
CA PRO A 20 -4.72 -4.34 25.75
C PRO A 20 -3.27 -4.30 26.28
N ASN A 21 -2.78 -5.40 26.84
CA ASN A 21 -1.43 -5.51 27.39
C ASN A 21 -0.46 -6.30 26.49
N ASP A 22 -0.85 -6.58 25.27
CA ASP A 22 -0.02 -7.30 24.31
C ASP A 22 1.15 -6.42 23.85
N ARG A 23 2.36 -6.82 24.18
CA ARG A 23 3.62 -6.16 23.80
C ARG A 23 4.32 -6.85 22.63
N SER A 24 3.67 -7.81 21.98
CA SER A 24 4.24 -8.52 20.85
C SER A 24 4.45 -7.54 19.68
N PRO A 25 5.65 -7.52 19.08
CA PRO A 25 5.90 -6.63 17.94
C PRO A 25 5.08 -7.07 16.73
N LEU A 26 4.55 -6.11 15.99
CA LEU A 26 3.85 -6.38 14.72
C LEU A 26 4.78 -7.05 13.69
N LEU A 27 6.02 -6.58 13.63
CA LEU A 27 7.08 -7.14 12.80
C LEU A 27 8.23 -7.60 13.71
N PRO A 28 8.26 -8.88 14.11
CA PRO A 28 9.38 -9.43 14.85
C PRO A 28 10.63 -9.57 13.99
N LYS A 29 11.79 -9.56 14.60
CA LYS A 29 13.04 -9.91 13.92
C LYS A 29 12.97 -11.36 13.43
N GLN A 30 13.54 -11.62 12.25
CA GLN A 30 13.66 -12.99 11.73
C GLN A 30 14.65 -13.82 12.56
N ILE A 31 15.65 -13.19 13.12
CA ILE A 31 16.66 -13.81 13.98
C ILE A 31 16.77 -12.98 15.27
N GLY A 32 16.70 -13.63 16.42
CA GLY A 32 16.74 -13.01 17.73
C GLY A 32 15.39 -12.54 18.24
N LYS A 33 15.37 -11.74 19.31
CA LYS A 33 14.16 -11.24 19.98
C LYS A 33 13.92 -9.77 19.64
N GLY A 34 12.67 -9.34 19.74
CA GLY A 34 12.24 -7.95 19.62
C GLY A 34 11.70 -7.56 18.24
N SER A 35 11.43 -6.27 18.07
CA SER A 35 10.87 -5.72 16.84
C SER A 35 11.93 -5.51 15.76
N MET A 36 11.50 -5.63 14.51
CA MET A 36 12.29 -5.19 13.36
C MET A 36 12.25 -3.65 13.32
N SER A 37 13.40 -3.01 13.52
CA SER A 37 13.52 -1.54 13.53
C SER A 37 14.26 -0.99 12.32
N SER A 38 14.93 -1.85 11.54
CA SER A 38 15.71 -1.44 10.39
C SER A 38 14.83 -1.25 9.15
N THR A 39 14.70 0.00 8.68
CA THR A 39 14.02 0.33 7.41
C THR A 39 14.66 -0.38 6.22
N ARG A 40 15.98 -0.59 6.26
CA ARG A 40 16.71 -1.36 5.23
C ARG A 40 16.28 -2.82 5.19
N ALA A 41 16.05 -3.45 6.36
CA ALA A 41 15.56 -4.84 6.42
C ALA A 41 14.16 -4.97 5.85
N ILE A 42 13.26 -4.04 6.20
CA ILE A 42 11.90 -3.99 5.66
C ILE A 42 11.92 -3.82 4.14
N ARG A 43 12.74 -2.89 3.63
CA ARG A 43 12.89 -2.69 2.17
C ARG A 43 13.37 -3.94 1.46
N LYS A 44 14.33 -4.69 2.03
CA LYS A 44 14.78 -5.96 1.44
C LYS A 44 13.68 -7.00 1.36
N ILE A 45 12.83 -7.11 2.39
CA ILE A 45 11.70 -8.05 2.37
C ILE A 45 10.71 -7.67 1.27
N VAL A 46 10.35 -6.40 1.17
CA VAL A 46 9.42 -5.93 0.14
C VAL A 46 10.01 -6.12 -1.26
N GLN A 47 11.31 -5.83 -1.44
CA GLN A 47 11.99 -6.05 -2.72
C GLN A 47 12.00 -7.53 -3.11
N ALA A 48 12.26 -8.43 -2.17
CA ALA A 48 12.19 -9.87 -2.45
C ALA A 48 10.79 -10.32 -2.90
N CYS A 49 9.73 -9.73 -2.36
CA CYS A 49 8.37 -9.99 -2.84
C CYS A 49 8.15 -9.50 -4.29
N PHE A 50 8.69 -8.34 -4.65
CA PHE A 50 8.64 -7.85 -6.04
C PHE A 50 9.45 -8.75 -6.97
N ASP A 51 10.67 -9.14 -6.58
CA ASP A 51 11.53 -9.99 -7.39
C ASP A 51 10.85 -11.34 -7.69
N GLU A 52 10.21 -11.94 -6.69
CA GLU A 52 9.42 -13.17 -6.85
C GLU A 52 8.22 -12.96 -7.79
N ALA A 53 7.47 -11.87 -7.63
CA ALA A 53 6.35 -11.55 -8.50
C ALA A 53 6.80 -11.33 -9.97
N ILE A 54 7.91 -10.62 -10.17
CA ILE A 54 8.51 -10.41 -11.51
C ILE A 54 8.88 -11.76 -12.14
N GLN A 55 9.48 -12.66 -11.37
CA GLN A 55 9.82 -13.99 -11.87
C GLN A 55 8.57 -14.78 -12.29
N GLN A 56 7.51 -14.73 -11.50
CA GLN A 56 6.25 -15.38 -11.83
C GLN A 56 5.58 -14.79 -13.07
N LEU A 57 5.56 -13.47 -13.23
CA LEU A 57 5.05 -12.80 -14.43
C LEU A 57 5.82 -13.23 -15.68
N ASN A 58 7.15 -13.25 -15.61
CA ASN A 58 7.98 -13.71 -16.73
C ASN A 58 7.69 -15.18 -17.09
N ASN A 59 7.50 -16.05 -16.10
CA ASN A 59 7.17 -17.46 -16.32
C ASN A 59 5.79 -17.64 -16.98
N GLN A 60 4.89 -16.69 -16.80
CA GLN A 60 3.56 -16.66 -17.42
C GLN A 60 3.55 -15.95 -18.79
N GLY A 61 4.70 -15.45 -19.27
CA GLY A 61 4.82 -14.71 -20.53
C GLY A 61 4.34 -13.26 -20.46
N LEU A 62 4.07 -12.74 -19.24
CA LEU A 62 3.62 -11.37 -18.98
C LEU A 62 4.84 -10.44 -18.81
N HIS A 63 5.61 -10.26 -19.89
CA HIS A 63 6.90 -9.54 -19.85
C HIS A 63 6.74 -8.05 -19.64
N ASP A 64 5.72 -7.44 -20.23
CA ASP A 64 5.46 -6.00 -20.09
C ASP A 64 5.06 -5.64 -18.65
N GLU A 65 4.23 -6.46 -18.02
CA GLU A 65 3.84 -6.31 -16.61
C GLU A 65 5.05 -6.53 -15.67
N ALA A 66 5.91 -7.49 -15.99
CA ALA A 66 7.14 -7.73 -15.25
C ALA A 66 8.08 -6.51 -15.33
N GLU A 67 8.21 -5.87 -16.49
CA GLU A 67 9.04 -4.67 -16.66
C GLU A 67 8.48 -3.47 -15.90
N ILE A 68 7.16 -3.27 -15.93
CA ILE A 68 6.50 -2.23 -15.12
C ILE A 68 6.77 -2.48 -13.62
N LEU A 69 6.66 -3.72 -13.15
CA LEU A 69 6.87 -4.06 -11.75
C LEU A 69 8.33 -3.88 -11.31
N ARG A 70 9.31 -3.95 -12.20
CA ARG A 70 10.74 -3.67 -11.89
C ARG A 70 10.97 -2.24 -11.41
N SER A 71 10.16 -1.30 -11.88
CA SER A 71 10.23 0.10 -11.43
C SER A 71 9.61 0.33 -10.05
N ALA A 72 8.88 -0.65 -9.53
CA ALA A 72 8.17 -0.53 -8.28
C ALA A 72 9.12 -0.47 -7.07
N THR A 73 8.79 0.39 -6.14
CA THR A 73 9.55 0.58 -4.89
C THR A 73 8.60 0.56 -3.68
N VAL A 74 9.15 0.45 -2.48
CA VAL A 74 8.36 0.61 -1.24
C VAL A 74 7.61 1.95 -1.23
N HIS A 75 8.20 2.99 -1.80
CA HIS A 75 7.58 4.31 -1.90
C HIS A 75 6.37 4.28 -2.86
N TRP A 76 6.47 3.53 -3.95
CA TRP A 76 5.36 3.31 -4.87
C TRP A 76 4.15 2.65 -4.19
N LEU A 77 4.37 1.62 -3.34
CA LEU A 77 3.30 1.02 -2.54
C LEU A 77 2.63 2.03 -1.61
N ARG A 78 3.44 2.91 -0.98
CA ARG A 78 2.91 3.98 -0.14
C ARG A 78 2.02 4.94 -0.94
N HIS A 79 2.47 5.35 -2.12
CA HIS A 79 1.69 6.22 -3.02
C HIS A 79 0.37 5.58 -3.40
N THR A 80 0.40 4.32 -3.84
CA THR A 80 -0.81 3.57 -4.21
C THR A 80 -1.77 3.48 -3.03
N GLY A 81 -1.29 3.10 -1.84
CA GLY A 81 -2.12 2.99 -0.65
C GLY A 81 -2.79 4.32 -0.26
N ILE A 82 -2.06 5.43 -0.29
CA ILE A 82 -2.63 6.76 0.00
C ILE A 82 -3.66 7.16 -1.06
N SER A 83 -3.35 6.95 -2.35
CA SER A 83 -4.26 7.28 -3.45
C SER A 83 -5.57 6.49 -3.39
N ASP A 84 -5.53 5.25 -2.94
CA ASP A 84 -6.74 4.45 -2.76
C ASP A 84 -7.51 4.87 -1.50
N ASP A 85 -6.82 5.13 -0.41
CA ASP A 85 -7.44 5.54 0.85
C ASP A 85 -8.18 6.87 0.74
N VAL A 86 -7.66 7.88 0.03
CA VAL A 86 -8.33 9.19 -0.13
C VAL A 86 -9.62 9.12 -0.92
N LYS A 87 -9.87 8.02 -1.66
CA LYS A 87 -11.12 7.78 -2.38
C LYS A 87 -12.28 7.36 -1.47
N ILE A 88 -11.95 6.74 -0.33
CA ILE A 88 -12.93 6.06 0.54
C ILE A 88 -12.91 6.53 1.99
N ARG A 89 -11.92 7.35 2.38
CA ARG A 89 -11.70 7.80 3.77
C ARG A 89 -11.57 9.32 3.85
N PRO A 90 -11.95 9.95 5.00
CA PRO A 90 -11.69 11.36 5.24
C PRO A 90 -10.19 11.69 5.11
N ARG A 91 -9.89 12.84 4.49
CA ARG A 91 -8.51 13.29 4.22
C ARG A 91 -7.64 13.39 5.46
N GLU A 92 -8.22 13.90 6.54
CA GLU A 92 -7.55 14.10 7.81
C GLU A 92 -7.05 12.76 8.37
N HIS A 93 -7.87 11.73 8.28
CA HIS A 93 -7.51 10.39 8.75
C HIS A 93 -6.38 9.79 7.91
N VAL A 94 -6.44 9.95 6.57
CA VAL A 94 -5.40 9.45 5.67
C VAL A 94 -4.08 10.18 5.90
N ARG A 95 -4.12 11.52 6.06
CA ARG A 95 -2.96 12.33 6.39
C ARG A 95 -2.29 11.87 7.69
N ASP A 96 -3.09 11.70 8.75
CA ASP A 96 -2.59 11.34 10.06
C ASP A 96 -1.99 9.92 10.06
N ASP A 97 -2.67 8.96 9.45
CA ASP A 97 -2.18 7.59 9.27
C ASP A 97 -0.92 7.51 8.40
N ALA A 98 -0.82 8.36 7.40
CA ALA A 98 0.36 8.47 6.55
C ALA A 98 1.54 9.18 7.23
N GLY A 99 1.32 9.83 8.40
CA GLY A 99 2.35 10.60 9.10
C GLY A 99 2.82 11.82 8.32
N HIS A 100 1.94 12.43 7.51
CA HIS A 100 2.24 13.67 6.80
C HIS A 100 2.18 14.86 7.76
N SER A 101 3.27 15.63 7.81
CA SER A 101 3.35 16.83 8.67
C SER A 101 2.49 18.00 8.17
N SER A 102 2.06 17.97 6.91
CA SER A 102 1.16 18.96 6.33
C SER A 102 0.10 18.31 5.41
N SER A 103 -1.06 18.96 5.30
CA SER A 103 -2.12 18.54 4.39
C SER A 103 -1.72 18.64 2.91
N SER A 104 -0.78 19.54 2.58
CA SER A 104 -0.35 19.79 1.20
C SER A 104 0.16 18.53 0.48
N ILE A 105 0.79 17.59 1.20
CA ILE A 105 1.27 16.34 0.61
C ILE A 105 0.09 15.42 0.27
N THR A 106 -0.90 15.32 1.15
CA THR A 106 -2.11 14.52 0.90
C THR A 106 -2.96 15.16 -0.20
N ASP A 107 -3.02 16.50 -0.24
CA ASP A 107 -3.77 17.26 -1.24
C ASP A 107 -3.25 17.03 -2.67
N GLN A 108 -1.94 16.79 -2.86
CA GLN A 108 -1.38 16.43 -4.17
C GLN A 108 -1.99 15.15 -4.74
N TYR A 109 -2.29 14.16 -3.90
CA TYR A 109 -2.94 12.92 -4.36
C TYR A 109 -4.37 13.16 -4.80
N ILE A 110 -5.05 14.09 -4.15
CA ILE A 110 -6.43 14.46 -4.44
C ILE A 110 -6.53 15.27 -5.72
N ASP A 111 -5.59 16.17 -5.97
CA ASP A 111 -5.54 16.95 -7.20
C ASP A 111 -5.36 16.07 -8.44
N VAL A 112 -4.57 15.00 -8.34
CA VAL A 112 -4.44 14.00 -9.41
C VAL A 112 -5.78 13.32 -9.67
N GLU A 113 -6.48 12.88 -8.61
CA GLU A 113 -7.78 12.23 -8.75
C GLU A 113 -8.86 13.17 -9.31
N LEU A 114 -8.89 14.44 -8.88
CA LEU A 114 -9.82 15.43 -9.43
C LEU A 114 -9.60 15.67 -10.91
N ARG A 115 -8.36 15.69 -11.39
CA ARG A 115 -8.01 15.79 -12.81
C ARG A 115 -8.47 14.55 -13.59
N GLU A 116 -8.27 13.35 -13.04
CA GLU A 116 -8.74 12.11 -13.64
C GLU A 116 -10.27 12.06 -13.72
N ARG A 117 -10.98 12.48 -12.67
CA ARG A 117 -12.43 12.58 -12.65
C ARG A 117 -12.95 13.61 -13.67
N ALA A 118 -12.31 14.78 -13.75
CA ALA A 118 -12.67 15.80 -14.74
C ALA A 118 -12.41 15.30 -16.16
N SER A 119 -11.33 14.57 -16.40
CA SER A 119 -11.04 13.93 -17.69
C SER A 119 -12.05 12.85 -18.05
N SER A 120 -12.46 12.04 -17.07
CA SER A 120 -13.50 11.01 -17.23
C SER A 120 -14.88 11.63 -17.54
N ALA A 121 -15.23 12.73 -16.86
CA ALA A 121 -16.49 13.44 -17.10
C ALA A 121 -16.59 14.01 -18.52
N LYS A 122 -15.47 14.44 -19.11
CA LYS A 122 -15.42 14.90 -20.51
C LYS A 122 -15.76 13.80 -21.54
N LYS A 123 -15.63 12.53 -21.16
CA LYS A 123 -15.99 11.39 -22.02
C LYS A 123 -17.48 11.06 -21.97
N LYS A 124 -18.26 11.71 -21.11
CA LYS A 124 -19.72 11.58 -21.07
C LYS A 124 -20.29 12.30 -22.27
N THR A 125 -20.71 11.54 -23.27
CA THR A 125 -21.49 12.08 -24.41
C THR A 125 -22.84 12.51 -23.87
N ILE A 126 -23.14 13.79 -23.93
CA ILE A 126 -24.51 14.29 -23.76
C ILE A 126 -25.22 13.88 -25.04
N LEU A 127 -26.19 12.98 -24.94
CA LEU A 127 -27.06 12.66 -26.07
C LEU A 127 -27.75 13.95 -26.50
N PRO A 128 -27.82 14.26 -27.81
CA PRO A 128 -28.62 15.38 -28.26
C PRO A 128 -30.08 15.16 -27.85
N GLU A 129 -30.66 16.18 -27.29
CA GLU A 129 -32.12 16.21 -27.07
C GLU A 129 -32.80 16.08 -28.44
N GLU A 130 -33.75 15.12 -28.58
CA GLU A 130 -34.63 14.98 -29.72
C GLU A 130 -35.65 16.14 -29.77
#